data_72c397bef5f69f8b551defd7ab0e535a
#
_entry.id   72c397bef5f69f8b551defd7ab0e535a
#
_cell.length_a   1.000
_cell.length_b   1.000
_cell.length_c   1.000
_cell.angle_alpha   90.00
_cell.angle_beta   90.00
_cell.angle_gamma   90.00
#
_symmetry.space_group_name_H-M   'P 1'
#
loop_
_entity.id
_entity.type
_entity.pdbx_description
1 polymer ?
#
loop_
_entity_poly.entity_id
_entity_poly.type
_entity_poly.pdbx_seq_one_letter_code
_entity_poly.pdbx_strand_id
1 'polypeptide(L)'
;MNSTATQEFANGAATGAVSTVYIIIALVVWVLLVIANWKIFTKAGEAGWKSLIPFYSTYIYVKLVDGNGWKFLLLLIPIVNIVYFIMLDIKTAKAFGKGTGFAVGLIFLTNIFTLILAFGSAEYIGPNGIPAGAAQVPPVQQPPVQQ
;
A
#
# COMPACT_ATOMS: atom_id res chain seq x y z
N MET A 1 14.96 -47.57 -26.85
CA MET A 1 14.27 -46.48 -26.11
C MET A 1 14.44 -45.23 -26.93
N ASN A 2 13.30 -44.64 -27.34
CA ASN A 2 13.32 -43.51 -28.27
C ASN A 2 13.90 -42.26 -27.57
N SER A 3 14.90 -41.65 -28.19
CA SER A 3 15.51 -40.38 -27.78
C SER A 3 14.49 -39.25 -27.58
N THR A 4 13.37 -39.31 -28.30
CA THR A 4 12.24 -38.36 -28.18
C THR A 4 11.53 -38.47 -26.82
N ALA A 5 11.28 -39.67 -26.32
CA ALA A 5 10.62 -39.89 -25.06
C ALA A 5 11.46 -39.39 -23.84
N THR A 6 12.79 -39.59 -23.92
CA THR A 6 13.73 -39.07 -22.91
C THR A 6 13.81 -37.54 -22.93
N GLN A 7 13.74 -36.93 -24.12
CA GLN A 7 13.72 -35.47 -24.26
C GLN A 7 12.39 -34.86 -23.78
N GLU A 8 11.26 -35.50 -24.03
CA GLU A 8 9.97 -35.06 -23.53
C GLU A 8 9.90 -35.13 -22.01
N PHE A 9 10.45 -36.20 -21.42
CA PHE A 9 10.53 -36.35 -19.96
C PHE A 9 11.43 -35.30 -19.31
N ALA A 10 12.60 -35.05 -19.92
CA ALA A 10 13.52 -34.01 -19.44
C ALA A 10 12.93 -32.60 -19.56
N ASN A 11 12.25 -32.29 -20.66
CA ASN A 11 11.58 -31.01 -20.87
C ASN A 11 10.39 -30.84 -19.91
N GLY A 12 9.61 -31.89 -19.67
CA GLY A 12 8.51 -31.89 -18.70
C GLY A 12 9.00 -31.67 -17.27
N ALA A 13 10.08 -32.33 -16.89
CA ALA A 13 10.71 -32.17 -15.58
C ALA A 13 11.30 -30.75 -15.39
N ALA A 14 11.97 -30.23 -16.42
CA ALA A 14 12.51 -28.87 -16.39
C ALA A 14 11.40 -27.81 -16.28
N THR A 15 10.32 -27.96 -17.07
CA THR A 15 9.15 -27.07 -17.01
C THR A 15 8.47 -27.13 -15.63
N GLY A 16 8.34 -28.34 -15.06
CA GLY A 16 7.81 -28.55 -13.73
C GLY A 16 8.66 -27.88 -12.64
N ALA A 17 9.97 -28.04 -12.72
CA ALA A 17 10.90 -27.41 -11.77
C ALA A 17 10.84 -25.88 -11.84
N VAL A 18 10.83 -25.31 -13.05
CA VAL A 18 10.71 -23.87 -13.27
C VAL A 18 9.37 -23.36 -12.69
N SER A 19 8.27 -24.04 -12.97
CA SER A 19 6.96 -23.69 -12.44
C SER A 19 6.92 -23.73 -10.91
N THR A 20 7.54 -24.73 -10.30
CA THR A 20 7.62 -24.85 -8.83
C THR A 20 8.40 -23.70 -8.22
N VAL A 21 9.53 -23.31 -8.82
CA VAL A 21 10.33 -22.17 -8.34
C VAL A 21 9.51 -20.86 -8.43
N TYR A 22 8.79 -20.63 -9.52
CA TYR A 22 7.91 -19.45 -9.64
C TYR A 22 6.82 -19.43 -8.59
N ILE A 23 6.19 -20.56 -8.28
CA ILE A 23 5.16 -20.67 -7.25
C ILE A 23 5.76 -20.35 -5.87
N ILE A 24 6.91 -20.87 -5.56
CA ILE A 24 7.59 -20.61 -4.28
C ILE A 24 7.93 -19.13 -4.15
N ILE A 25 8.51 -18.51 -5.19
CA ILE A 25 8.82 -17.08 -5.19
C ILE A 25 7.55 -16.25 -5.03
N ALA A 26 6.49 -16.59 -5.77
CA ALA A 26 5.20 -15.90 -5.68
C ALA A 26 4.60 -15.99 -4.27
N LEU A 27 4.67 -17.15 -3.62
CA LEU A 27 4.22 -17.35 -2.24
C LEU A 27 5.03 -16.51 -1.26
N VAL A 28 6.36 -16.50 -1.39
CA VAL A 28 7.23 -15.69 -0.54
C VAL A 28 6.90 -14.21 -0.67
N VAL A 29 6.78 -13.71 -1.90
CA VAL A 29 6.41 -12.31 -2.17
C VAL A 29 5.03 -12.00 -1.60
N TRP A 30 4.07 -12.91 -1.80
CA TRP A 30 2.71 -12.73 -1.27
C TRP A 30 2.70 -12.63 0.26
N VAL A 31 3.42 -13.52 0.96
CA VAL A 31 3.55 -13.48 2.43
C VAL A 31 4.20 -12.18 2.88
N LEU A 32 5.26 -11.72 2.20
CA LEU A 32 5.90 -10.44 2.52
C LEU A 32 4.96 -9.26 2.35
N LEU A 33 4.12 -9.25 1.31
CA LEU A 33 3.12 -8.21 1.10
C LEU A 33 2.01 -8.24 2.16
N VAL A 34 1.58 -9.42 2.59
CA VAL A 34 0.62 -9.56 3.71
C VAL A 34 1.21 -8.97 5.00
N ILE A 35 2.46 -9.32 5.32
CA ILE A 35 3.15 -8.79 6.50
C ILE A 35 3.36 -7.27 6.37
N ALA A 36 3.69 -6.78 5.18
CA ALA A 36 3.84 -5.35 4.93
C ALA A 36 2.55 -4.58 5.19
N ASN A 37 1.42 -5.06 4.64
CA ASN A 37 0.11 -4.45 4.89
C ASN A 37 -0.26 -4.48 6.39
N TRP A 38 -0.03 -5.62 7.06
CA TRP A 38 -0.22 -5.73 8.50
C TRP A 38 0.55 -4.65 9.25
N LYS A 39 1.85 -4.49 8.93
CA LYS A 39 2.71 -3.47 9.56
C LYS A 39 2.26 -2.03 9.28
N ILE A 40 1.81 -1.73 8.07
CA ILE A 40 1.30 -0.40 7.71
C ILE A 40 0.07 -0.07 8.57
N PHE A 41 -0.85 -1.02 8.72
CA PHE A 41 -2.03 -0.83 9.57
C PHE A 41 -1.67 -0.65 11.04
N THR A 42 -0.75 -1.46 11.56
CA THR A 42 -0.30 -1.31 12.96
C THR A 42 0.46 0.00 13.20
N LYS A 43 1.26 0.47 12.25
CA LYS A 43 1.89 1.79 12.31
C LYS A 43 0.87 2.93 12.38
N ALA A 44 -0.25 2.76 11.69
CA ALA A 44 -1.34 3.73 11.68
C ALA A 44 -2.30 3.61 12.88
N GLY A 45 -1.99 2.73 13.84
CA GLY A 45 -2.81 2.53 15.04
C GLY A 45 -4.04 1.64 14.83
N GLU A 46 -4.14 0.97 13.68
CA GLU A 46 -5.23 0.04 13.38
C GLU A 46 -4.78 -1.41 13.58
N ALA A 47 -5.74 -2.31 13.89
CA ALA A 47 -5.42 -3.72 14.05
C ALA A 47 -4.97 -4.34 12.72
N GLY A 48 -3.81 -4.99 12.68
CA GLY A 48 -3.21 -5.54 11.46
C GLY A 48 -4.08 -6.57 10.73
N TRP A 49 -4.88 -7.37 11.47
CA TRP A 49 -5.79 -8.36 10.87
C TRP A 49 -6.84 -7.73 9.93
N LYS A 50 -7.15 -6.44 10.10
CA LYS A 50 -8.06 -5.71 9.21
C LYS A 50 -7.55 -5.61 7.78
N SER A 51 -6.23 -5.72 7.59
CA SER A 51 -5.60 -5.73 6.25
C SER A 51 -5.92 -7.01 5.46
N LEU A 52 -6.36 -8.08 6.13
CA LEU A 52 -6.67 -9.36 5.49
C LEU A 52 -8.06 -9.40 4.84
N ILE A 53 -8.96 -8.50 5.24
CA ILE A 53 -10.32 -8.43 4.71
C ILE A 53 -10.34 -7.41 3.56
N PRO A 54 -10.45 -7.82 2.27
CA PRO A 54 -10.16 -6.96 1.13
C PRO A 54 -10.99 -5.66 1.08
N PHE A 55 -12.30 -5.73 1.23
CA PHE A 55 -13.16 -4.54 1.20
C PHE A 55 -12.99 -3.66 2.44
N TYR A 56 -12.88 -4.28 3.60
CA TYR A 56 -12.69 -3.58 4.86
C TYR A 56 -11.30 -2.95 4.94
N SER A 57 -10.29 -3.66 4.45
CA SER A 57 -8.92 -3.17 4.31
C SER A 57 -8.87 -1.90 3.47
N THR A 58 -9.52 -1.91 2.31
CA THR A 58 -9.57 -0.73 1.43
C THR A 58 -10.27 0.45 2.09
N TYR A 59 -11.38 0.21 2.77
CA TYR A 59 -12.08 1.25 3.54
C TYR A 59 -11.18 1.87 4.61
N ILE A 60 -10.53 1.04 5.42
CA ILE A 60 -9.63 1.50 6.48
C ILE A 60 -8.41 2.21 5.89
N TYR A 61 -7.81 1.67 4.82
CA TYR A 61 -6.67 2.29 4.16
C TYR A 61 -7.00 3.69 3.65
N VAL A 62 -8.12 3.85 2.96
CA VAL A 62 -8.58 5.17 2.49
C VAL A 62 -8.85 6.11 3.66
N LYS A 63 -9.46 5.61 4.74
CA LYS A 63 -9.67 6.38 5.98
C LYS A 63 -8.36 6.88 6.59
N LEU A 64 -7.34 6.03 6.67
CA LEU A 64 -6.03 6.36 7.25
C LEU A 64 -5.28 7.40 6.41
N VAL A 65 -5.40 7.32 5.09
CA VAL A 65 -4.63 8.15 4.16
C VAL A 65 -5.34 9.45 3.83
N ASP A 66 -6.65 9.40 3.62
CA ASP A 66 -7.47 10.54 3.17
C ASP A 66 -8.38 11.12 4.27
N GLY A 67 -8.47 10.46 5.42
CA GLY A 67 -9.33 10.86 6.52
C GLY A 67 -10.81 10.46 6.38
N ASN A 68 -11.25 10.07 5.21
CA ASN A 68 -12.64 9.68 4.95
C ASN A 68 -12.71 8.33 4.22
N GLY A 69 -13.04 7.26 4.95
CA GLY A 69 -13.11 5.91 4.42
C GLY A 69 -14.16 5.70 3.32
N TRP A 70 -15.26 6.47 3.32
CA TRP A 70 -16.31 6.34 2.30
C TRP A 70 -15.84 6.67 0.88
N LYS A 71 -14.73 7.38 0.74
CA LYS A 71 -14.12 7.66 -0.56
C LYS A 71 -13.60 6.40 -1.26
N PHE A 72 -13.51 5.25 -0.58
CA PHE A 72 -13.21 3.98 -1.24
C PHE A 72 -14.22 3.63 -2.34
N LEU A 73 -15.46 4.14 -2.25
CA LEU A 73 -16.46 3.98 -3.31
C LEU A 73 -16.04 4.60 -4.64
N LEU A 74 -15.17 5.61 -4.62
CA LEU A 74 -14.60 6.21 -5.84
C LEU A 74 -13.71 5.21 -6.60
N LEU A 75 -13.15 4.22 -5.90
CA LEU A 75 -12.36 3.15 -6.52
C LEU A 75 -13.23 2.19 -7.34
N LEU A 76 -14.54 2.16 -7.11
CA LEU A 76 -15.48 1.34 -7.87
C LEU A 76 -15.81 1.94 -9.24
N ILE A 77 -15.56 3.23 -9.44
CA ILE A 77 -15.82 3.92 -10.72
C ILE A 77 -14.55 3.84 -11.57
N PRO A 78 -14.54 3.12 -12.72
CA PRO A 78 -13.31 2.80 -13.46
C PRO A 78 -12.47 4.02 -13.87
N ILE A 79 -13.11 5.09 -14.31
CA ILE A 79 -12.41 6.31 -14.76
C ILE A 79 -11.85 7.09 -13.55
N VAL A 80 -12.65 7.22 -12.49
CA VAL A 80 -12.27 7.91 -11.26
C VAL A 80 -11.20 7.13 -10.49
N ASN A 81 -11.25 5.79 -10.56
CA ASN A 81 -10.29 4.89 -9.92
C ASN A 81 -8.84 5.25 -10.26
N ILE A 82 -8.53 5.43 -11.55
CA ILE A 82 -7.14 5.70 -11.99
C ILE A 82 -6.64 7.00 -11.37
N VAL A 83 -7.42 8.08 -11.44
CA VAL A 83 -7.04 9.38 -10.90
C VAL A 83 -6.97 9.34 -9.37
N TYR A 84 -7.96 8.69 -8.75
CA TYR A 84 -8.02 8.59 -7.29
C TYR A 84 -6.90 7.72 -6.73
N PHE A 85 -6.49 6.66 -7.45
CA PHE A 85 -5.37 5.81 -7.05
C PHE A 85 -4.06 6.58 -6.99
N ILE A 86 -3.76 7.38 -8.02
CA ILE A 86 -2.58 8.26 -8.05
C ILE A 86 -2.62 9.26 -6.89
N MET A 87 -3.78 9.85 -6.65
CA MET A 87 -3.97 10.78 -5.53
C MET A 87 -3.80 10.10 -4.18
N LEU A 88 -4.24 8.85 -4.06
CA LEU A 88 -4.11 8.04 -2.85
C LEU A 88 -2.64 7.73 -2.54
N ASP A 89 -1.83 7.41 -3.56
CA ASP A 89 -0.39 7.17 -3.39
C ASP A 89 0.35 8.43 -2.93
N ILE A 90 0.00 9.60 -3.47
CA ILE A 90 0.54 10.88 -3.02
C ILE A 90 0.15 11.15 -1.56
N LYS A 91 -1.08 10.89 -1.18
CA LYS A 91 -1.57 11.05 0.20
C LYS A 91 -0.93 10.04 1.15
N THR A 92 -0.69 8.81 0.69
CA THR A 92 0.03 7.79 1.45
C THR A 92 1.44 8.26 1.78
N ALA A 93 2.19 8.76 0.80
CA ALA A 93 3.52 9.32 1.04
C ALA A 93 3.46 10.45 2.09
N LYS A 94 2.50 11.36 1.98
CA LYS A 94 2.30 12.45 2.95
C LYS A 94 1.93 11.94 4.34
N ALA A 95 1.02 10.96 4.43
CA ALA A 95 0.58 10.37 5.70
C ALA A 95 1.73 9.72 6.49
N PHE A 96 2.76 9.28 5.80
CA PHE A 96 3.99 8.74 6.39
C PHE A 96 5.18 9.71 6.36
N GLY A 97 4.93 11.00 6.17
CA GLY A 97 5.97 12.04 6.20
C GLY A 97 6.98 11.98 5.06
N LYS A 98 6.62 11.36 3.94
CA LYS A 98 7.48 11.24 2.75
C LYS A 98 7.13 12.27 1.69
N GLY A 99 8.13 12.64 0.87
CA GLY A 99 7.96 13.64 -0.18
C GLY A 99 7.32 13.11 -1.47
N THR A 100 7.14 14.01 -2.42
CA THR A 100 6.56 13.73 -3.75
C THR A 100 7.38 12.70 -4.54
N GLY A 101 8.72 12.69 -4.40
CA GLY A 101 9.58 11.68 -5.03
C GLY A 101 9.25 10.27 -4.57
N PHE A 102 8.96 10.08 -3.29
CA PHE A 102 8.50 8.81 -2.74
C PHE A 102 7.11 8.43 -3.28
N ALA A 103 6.22 9.41 -3.45
CA ALA A 103 4.90 9.20 -4.05
C ALA A 103 5.00 8.70 -5.49
N VAL A 104 5.90 9.28 -6.30
CA VAL A 104 6.18 8.80 -7.67
C VAL A 104 6.69 7.36 -7.64
N GLY A 105 7.57 7.02 -6.70
CA GLY A 105 8.02 5.64 -6.49
C GLY A 105 6.89 4.68 -6.13
N LEU A 106 5.93 5.09 -5.30
CA LEU A 106 4.73 4.32 -4.98
C LEU A 106 3.89 4.02 -6.22
N ILE A 107 3.71 4.98 -7.11
CA ILE A 107 2.93 4.81 -8.35
C ILE A 107 3.57 3.78 -9.29
N PHE A 108 4.89 3.86 -9.49
CA PHE A 108 5.59 2.99 -10.45
C PHE A 108 6.04 1.65 -9.85
N LEU A 109 6.40 1.65 -8.59
CA LEU A 109 7.00 0.51 -7.88
C LEU A 109 6.27 0.24 -6.56
N THR A 110 4.94 0.21 -6.61
CA THR A 110 4.05 0.08 -5.44
C THR A 110 4.51 -0.99 -4.46
N ASN A 111 4.80 -2.20 -4.94
CA ASN A 111 5.18 -3.31 -4.07
C ASN A 111 6.49 -3.07 -3.32
N ILE A 112 7.50 -2.48 -3.99
CA ILE A 112 8.81 -2.21 -3.38
C ILE A 112 8.70 -1.08 -2.36
N PHE A 113 8.04 0.03 -2.73
CA PHE A 113 7.87 1.17 -1.86
C PHE A 113 6.93 0.88 -0.68
N THR A 114 5.94 0.02 -0.86
CA THR A 114 5.10 -0.49 0.23
C THR A 114 5.93 -1.29 1.24
N LEU A 115 6.85 -2.13 0.78
CA LEU A 115 7.78 -2.85 1.66
C LEU A 115 8.72 -1.88 2.39
N ILE A 116 9.26 -0.88 1.72
CA ILE A 116 10.08 0.16 2.34
C ILE A 116 9.27 0.91 3.41
N LEU A 117 8.01 1.23 3.13
CA LEU A 117 7.13 1.93 4.07
C LEU A 117 6.81 1.06 5.31
N ALA A 118 6.56 -0.23 5.09
CA ALA A 118 6.22 -1.19 6.14
C ALA A 118 7.41 -1.49 7.07
N PHE A 119 8.58 -1.75 6.48
CA PHE A 119 9.77 -2.19 7.21
C PHE A 119 10.78 -1.06 7.51
N GLY A 120 10.64 0.09 6.84
CA GLY A 120 11.49 1.25 7.06
C GLY A 120 11.14 2.02 8.33
N SER A 121 11.89 3.09 8.57
CA SER A 121 11.72 4.00 9.71
C SER A 121 10.57 4.99 9.57
N ALA A 122 9.80 4.93 8.47
CA ALA A 122 8.66 5.82 8.26
C ALA A 122 7.58 5.59 9.32
N GLU A 123 7.14 6.66 9.96
CA GLU A 123 6.06 6.65 10.95
C GLU A 123 4.80 7.26 10.34
N TYR A 124 3.65 6.72 10.74
CA TYR A 124 2.37 7.30 10.36
C TYR A 124 2.12 8.60 11.13
N ILE A 125 1.95 9.70 10.41
CA ILE A 125 1.70 11.03 10.99
C ILE A 125 0.21 11.26 11.16
N GLY A 126 -0.56 11.00 10.12
CA GLY A 126 -2.00 11.22 10.08
C GLY A 126 -2.51 11.35 8.65
N PRO A 127 -3.84 11.43 8.46
CA PRO A 127 -4.43 11.62 7.14
C PRO A 127 -3.83 12.86 6.45
N ASN A 128 -3.47 12.73 5.18
CA ASN A 128 -2.83 13.79 4.39
C ASN A 128 -1.53 14.38 4.99
N GLY A 129 -0.89 13.67 5.94
CA GLY A 129 0.30 14.16 6.65
C GLY A 129 0.01 15.20 7.73
N ILE A 130 -1.23 15.33 8.16
CA ILE A 130 -1.66 16.23 9.23
C ILE A 130 -1.80 15.39 10.51
N PRO A 131 -1.07 15.71 11.61
CA PRO A 131 -1.24 15.02 12.88
C PRO A 131 -2.68 15.07 13.36
N ALA A 132 -3.20 13.97 13.89
CA ALA A 132 -4.59 13.85 14.32
C ALA A 132 -5.01 14.92 15.34
N GLY A 133 -4.08 15.45 16.12
CA GLY A 133 -4.32 16.57 17.03
C GLY A 133 -4.33 17.95 16.38
N ALA A 134 -3.64 18.12 15.27
CA ALA A 134 -3.53 19.44 14.60
C ALA A 134 -4.81 19.83 13.84
N ALA A 135 -5.58 18.84 13.38
CA ALA A 135 -6.86 19.09 12.71
C ALA A 135 -7.96 19.63 13.64
N GLN A 136 -7.74 19.58 14.97
CA GLN A 136 -8.70 20.03 15.98
C GLN A 136 -8.32 21.36 16.61
N VAL A 137 -7.21 21.96 16.23
CA VAL A 137 -6.86 23.31 16.69
C VAL A 137 -7.69 24.29 15.87
N PRO A 138 -8.68 24.99 16.48
CA PRO A 138 -9.39 26.05 15.77
C PRO A 138 -8.35 27.10 15.32
N PRO A 139 -8.57 27.75 14.17
CA PRO A 139 -7.67 28.80 13.70
C PRO A 139 -7.48 29.82 14.83
N VAL A 140 -6.23 29.99 15.25
CA VAL A 140 -5.88 31.00 16.26
C VAL A 140 -6.40 32.31 15.72
N GLN A 141 -7.42 32.86 16.38
CA GLN A 141 -7.88 34.21 16.11
C GLN A 141 -6.66 35.12 16.37
N GLN A 142 -6.10 35.64 15.29
CA GLN A 142 -5.10 36.68 15.41
C GLN A 142 -5.73 37.83 16.20
N PRO A 143 -5.09 38.29 17.27
CA PRO A 143 -5.61 39.44 18.00
C PRO A 143 -5.72 40.61 17.01
N PRO A 144 -6.78 41.43 17.13
CA PRO A 144 -6.99 42.56 16.25
C PRO A 144 -5.76 43.45 16.26
N VAL A 145 -5.20 43.71 15.08
CA VAL A 145 -4.11 44.66 14.90
C VAL A 145 -4.66 46.02 15.38
N GLN A 146 -4.21 46.46 16.55
CA GLN A 146 -4.51 47.81 17.00
C GLN A 146 -3.76 48.76 16.09
N GLN A 147 -4.50 49.51 15.32
CA GLN A 147 -4.01 50.70 14.59
C GLN A 147 -3.87 51.86 15.56
#